data_ad5be5a96b12799a1314ceb1457742d8
#
_entry.id   ad5be5a96b12799a1314ceb1457742d8
#
_cell.length_a   1.000
_cell.length_b   1.000
_cell.length_c   1.000
_cell.angle_alpha   90.00
_cell.angle_beta   90.00
_cell.angle_gamma   90.00
#
_symmetry.space_group_name_H-M   'P 1'
#
loop_
_entity.id
_entity.type
_entity.pdbx_description
1 polymer ?
#
loop_
_entity_poly.entity_id
_entity_poly.type
_entity_poly.pdbx_seq_one_letter_code
_entity_poly.pdbx_strand_id
1 'polypeptide(L)'
;MAPAGPSPGLARRLITVAPGSWFEGIAGSGGELWYVISGSGRLDAGDYRQAPLGGQSGAWLPPGTSYRLRADPDADITLDAVALPAEGRRAADPPHVAELRDCEVERTGDRRFRVLLGPGRGCEAATQFVGEIPPGRAPEHSHAYDELVLVLAGRGVAHVGGCDRPLAPGSRLHLPPGLPHCLENTGPGELVVLGVFHPGGSPAAKAPRR
;
A
#
# COMPACT_ATOMS: atom_id res chain seq x y z
N MET A 1 -8.80 24.15 -9.54
CA MET A 1 -7.56 24.10 -8.72
C MET A 1 -6.86 22.80 -9.09
N ALA A 2 -5.60 22.83 -9.48
CA ALA A 2 -4.85 21.58 -9.74
C ALA A 2 -4.81 20.77 -8.43
N PRO A 3 -4.96 19.43 -8.46
CA PRO A 3 -4.81 18.62 -7.26
C PRO A 3 -3.43 18.86 -6.65
N ALA A 4 -3.38 19.03 -5.33
CA ALA A 4 -2.11 19.10 -4.61
C ALA A 4 -1.27 17.87 -4.98
N GLY A 5 0.02 18.07 -5.23
CA GLY A 5 0.95 16.96 -5.40
C GLY A 5 1.05 16.12 -4.11
N PRO A 6 1.72 14.95 -4.16
CA PRO A 6 1.94 14.13 -2.98
C PRO A 6 2.57 14.95 -1.86
N SER A 7 2.22 14.64 -0.61
CA SER A 7 2.88 15.23 0.55
C SER A 7 4.40 15.09 0.40
N PRO A 8 5.19 16.13 0.68
CA PRO A 8 6.64 16.07 0.53
C PRO A 8 7.22 14.85 1.29
N GLY A 9 7.97 14.00 0.60
CA GLY A 9 8.54 12.78 1.14
C GLY A 9 7.68 11.52 0.99
N LEU A 10 6.41 11.63 0.60
CA LEU A 10 5.59 10.46 0.25
C LEU A 10 5.89 10.06 -1.20
N ALA A 11 6.54 8.92 -1.38
CA ALA A 11 6.98 8.45 -2.70
C ALA A 11 6.74 6.95 -2.88
N ARG A 12 6.31 6.55 -4.08
CA ARG A 12 6.10 5.16 -4.45
C ARG A 12 7.05 4.75 -5.57
N ARG A 13 7.66 3.58 -5.44
CA ARG A 13 8.54 2.99 -6.45
C ARG A 13 8.25 1.51 -6.64
N LEU A 14 8.45 1.00 -7.86
CA LEU A 14 8.48 -0.43 -8.16
C LEU A 14 9.93 -0.90 -8.09
N ILE A 15 10.16 -2.02 -7.43
CA ILE A 15 11.48 -2.65 -7.30
C ILE A 15 11.35 -4.06 -7.83
N THR A 16 12.23 -4.43 -8.77
CA THR A 16 12.36 -5.81 -9.24
C THR A 16 13.77 -6.28 -8.98
N VAL A 17 13.91 -7.40 -8.28
CA VAL A 17 15.18 -8.03 -7.96
C VAL A 17 15.28 -9.33 -8.74
N ALA A 18 16.32 -9.46 -9.54
CA ALA A 18 16.53 -10.64 -10.39
C ALA A 18 16.76 -11.91 -9.55
N PRO A 19 16.50 -13.11 -10.11
CA PRO A 19 16.65 -14.39 -9.41
C PRO A 19 18.02 -14.52 -8.74
N GLY A 20 18.02 -14.92 -7.47
CA GLY A 20 19.22 -15.10 -6.66
C GLY A 20 20.00 -13.83 -6.30
N SER A 21 19.59 -12.68 -6.84
CA SER A 21 20.25 -11.38 -6.62
C SER A 21 19.83 -10.73 -5.29
N TRP A 22 20.59 -9.71 -4.90
CA TRP A 22 20.36 -8.93 -3.70
C TRP A 22 19.88 -7.50 -4.03
N PHE A 23 19.01 -6.99 -3.20
CA PHE A 23 18.66 -5.59 -3.10
C PHE A 23 18.85 -5.13 -1.67
N GLU A 24 19.69 -4.13 -1.43
CA GLU A 24 20.04 -3.67 -0.09
C GLU A 24 19.99 -2.15 0.02
N GLY A 25 19.77 -1.66 1.22
CA GLY A 25 19.70 -0.24 1.50
C GLY A 25 19.38 0.07 2.95
N ILE A 26 18.99 1.32 3.15
CA ILE A 26 18.53 1.85 4.45
C ILE A 26 17.20 2.54 4.21
N ALA A 27 16.19 2.20 4.98
CA ALA A 27 14.89 2.85 4.95
C ALA A 27 15.02 4.35 5.28
N GLY A 28 14.31 5.18 4.54
CA GLY A 28 14.35 6.63 4.69
C GLY A 28 13.86 7.14 6.06
N SER A 29 13.92 8.44 6.25
CA SER A 29 13.61 9.09 7.55
C SER A 29 12.16 8.91 8.05
N GLY A 30 11.21 8.55 7.16
CA GLY A 30 9.83 8.19 7.51
C GLY A 30 9.56 6.69 7.54
N GLY A 31 10.55 5.86 7.17
CA GLY A 31 10.38 4.43 6.96
C GLY A 31 9.79 4.09 5.59
N GLU A 32 9.64 2.78 5.32
CA GLU A 32 9.10 2.27 4.06
C GLU A 32 8.09 1.15 4.31
N LEU A 33 6.99 1.16 3.53
CA LEU A 33 6.05 0.06 3.40
C LEU A 33 6.31 -0.67 2.08
N TRP A 34 6.51 -1.99 2.16
CA TRP A 34 6.67 -2.83 0.99
C TRP A 34 5.46 -3.76 0.82
N TYR A 35 5.11 -4.07 -0.42
CA TYR A 35 4.14 -5.09 -0.77
C TYR A 35 4.67 -5.93 -1.92
N VAL A 36 4.72 -7.25 -1.75
CA VAL A 36 5.18 -8.17 -2.80
C VAL A 36 4.05 -8.40 -3.79
N ILE A 37 4.24 -7.91 -5.02
CA ILE A 37 3.29 -8.09 -6.13
C ILE A 37 3.42 -9.50 -6.70
N SER A 38 4.66 -9.96 -6.91
CA SER A 38 4.96 -11.29 -7.47
C SER A 38 6.33 -11.78 -7.03
N GLY A 39 6.53 -13.09 -7.13
CA GLY A 39 7.77 -13.74 -6.77
C GLY A 39 7.91 -13.98 -5.28
N SER A 40 9.11 -14.36 -4.86
CA SER A 40 9.43 -14.65 -3.47
C SER A 40 10.91 -14.39 -3.17
N GLY A 41 11.23 -14.28 -1.86
CA GLY A 41 12.59 -14.01 -1.40
C GLY A 41 12.72 -14.06 0.10
N ARG A 42 13.89 -13.62 0.59
CA ARG A 42 14.24 -13.56 1.99
C ARG A 42 14.69 -12.15 2.38
N LEU A 43 14.11 -11.63 3.45
CA LEU A 43 14.42 -10.31 3.99
C LEU A 43 15.22 -10.41 5.30
N ASP A 44 16.32 -9.69 5.33
CA ASP A 44 17.01 -9.32 6.58
C ASP A 44 16.72 -7.85 6.87
N ALA A 45 16.14 -7.51 8.01
CA ALA A 45 15.86 -6.13 8.42
C ALA A 45 15.78 -6.04 9.95
N GLY A 46 16.59 -5.20 10.58
CA GLY A 46 16.69 -5.15 12.03
C GLY A 46 16.99 -6.53 12.64
N ASP A 47 16.10 -7.02 13.50
CA ASP A 47 16.19 -8.35 14.13
C ASP A 47 15.65 -9.49 13.26
N TYR A 48 14.93 -9.18 12.18
CA TYR A 48 14.48 -10.19 11.23
C TYR A 48 15.68 -10.74 10.44
N ARG A 49 15.81 -12.07 10.47
CA ARG A 49 16.83 -12.80 9.70
C ARG A 49 16.13 -13.81 8.80
N GLN A 50 16.38 -13.70 7.49
CA GLN A 50 15.81 -14.59 6.47
C GLN A 50 14.27 -14.69 6.53
N ALA A 51 13.58 -13.59 6.92
CA ALA A 51 12.13 -13.56 6.93
C ALA A 51 11.59 -13.84 5.52
N PRO A 52 10.69 -14.82 5.34
CA PRO A 52 10.14 -15.12 4.03
C PRO A 52 9.26 -13.95 3.56
N LEU A 53 9.43 -13.56 2.32
CA LEU A 53 8.53 -12.66 1.59
C LEU A 53 8.04 -13.39 0.34
N GLY A 54 6.72 -13.54 0.22
CA GLY A 54 6.07 -14.13 -0.95
C GLY A 54 5.05 -13.18 -1.55
N GLY A 55 4.43 -13.56 -2.66
CA GLY A 55 3.34 -12.78 -3.26
C GLY A 55 2.26 -12.48 -2.22
N GLN A 56 1.83 -11.23 -2.13
CA GLN A 56 0.87 -10.70 -1.16
C GLN A 56 1.39 -10.56 0.28
N SER A 57 2.72 -10.60 0.51
CA SER A 57 3.31 -10.17 1.79
C SER A 57 3.44 -8.66 1.84
N GLY A 58 3.19 -8.07 3.03
CA GLY A 58 3.54 -6.70 3.36
C GLY A 58 4.73 -6.65 4.31
N ALA A 59 5.58 -5.63 4.23
CA ALA A 59 6.66 -5.39 5.18
C ALA A 59 6.72 -3.92 5.59
N TRP A 60 6.91 -3.67 6.88
CA TRP A 60 7.24 -2.38 7.45
C TRP A 60 8.73 -2.32 7.77
N LEU A 61 9.42 -1.33 7.23
CA LEU A 61 10.81 -1.01 7.50
C LEU A 61 10.86 0.35 8.20
N PRO A 62 11.08 0.40 9.52
CA PRO A 62 11.16 1.64 10.28
C PRO A 62 12.24 2.57 9.78
N PRO A 63 12.18 3.87 10.12
CA PRO A 63 13.22 4.83 9.78
C PRO A 63 14.63 4.36 10.14
N GLY A 64 15.55 4.46 9.18
CA GLY A 64 16.96 4.11 9.39
C GLY A 64 17.26 2.62 9.46
N THR A 65 16.29 1.75 9.24
CA THR A 65 16.51 0.30 9.22
C THR A 65 17.34 -0.10 8.02
N SER A 66 18.50 -0.73 8.27
CA SER A 66 19.25 -1.42 7.21
C SER A 66 18.54 -2.69 6.80
N TYR A 67 18.44 -2.94 5.49
CA TYR A 67 17.77 -4.11 4.95
C TYR A 67 18.57 -4.77 3.83
N ARG A 68 18.38 -6.08 3.66
CA ARG A 68 18.83 -6.88 2.53
C ARG A 68 17.73 -7.84 2.12
N LEU A 69 17.28 -7.73 0.88
CA LEU A 69 16.34 -8.64 0.26
C LEU A 69 17.08 -9.51 -0.76
N ARG A 70 16.95 -10.82 -0.67
CA ARG A 70 17.42 -11.75 -1.68
C ARG A 70 16.23 -12.38 -2.39
N ALA A 71 16.17 -12.24 -3.71
CA ALA A 71 15.21 -12.99 -4.51
C ALA A 71 15.54 -14.50 -4.48
N ASP A 72 14.52 -15.33 -4.52
CA ASP A 72 14.71 -16.78 -4.64
C ASP A 72 15.40 -17.11 -5.98
N PRO A 73 16.11 -18.27 -6.07
CA PRO A 73 16.95 -18.57 -7.25
C PRO A 73 16.18 -18.72 -8.56
N ASP A 74 14.90 -19.11 -8.48
CA ASP A 74 14.13 -19.57 -9.66
C ASP A 74 13.22 -18.48 -10.26
N ALA A 75 13.06 -17.34 -9.57
CA ALA A 75 12.19 -16.25 -10.02
C ALA A 75 12.63 -14.89 -9.50
N ASP A 76 12.31 -13.85 -10.25
CA ASP A 76 12.42 -12.48 -9.76
C ASP A 76 11.36 -12.21 -8.67
N ILE A 77 11.67 -11.26 -7.78
CA ILE A 77 10.69 -10.70 -6.84
C ILE A 77 10.40 -9.25 -7.22
N THR A 78 9.12 -8.91 -7.35
CA THR A 78 8.66 -7.55 -7.65
C THR A 78 7.86 -7.00 -6.49
N LEU A 79 8.28 -5.82 -6.01
CA LEU A 79 7.66 -5.12 -4.88
C LEU A 79 7.13 -3.75 -5.31
N ASP A 80 6.04 -3.34 -4.69
CA ASP A 80 5.65 -1.95 -4.53
C ASP A 80 6.23 -1.43 -3.21
N ALA A 81 7.05 -0.38 -3.26
CA ALA A 81 7.67 0.24 -2.10
C ALA A 81 7.18 1.68 -1.96
N VAL A 82 6.66 2.02 -0.78
CA VAL A 82 6.20 3.38 -0.44
C VAL A 82 7.08 3.93 0.67
N ALA A 83 7.87 4.96 0.36
CA ALA A 83 8.59 5.75 1.35
C ALA A 83 7.63 6.74 2.00
N LEU A 84 7.67 6.84 3.33
CA LEU A 84 6.84 7.77 4.09
C LEU A 84 7.59 9.08 4.37
N PRO A 85 6.85 10.22 4.53
CA PRO A 85 7.42 11.46 5.03
C PRO A 85 8.05 11.27 6.40
N ALA A 86 9.10 12.04 6.68
CA ALA A 86 9.64 12.13 8.03
C ALA A 86 8.62 12.83 8.93
N GLU A 87 8.03 12.10 9.86
CA GLU A 87 7.26 12.68 10.94
C GLU A 87 8.14 12.85 12.17
N GLY A 88 7.79 13.82 13.06
CA GLY A 88 8.53 14.05 14.29
C GLY A 88 8.65 12.77 15.13
N ARG A 89 9.63 12.73 16.05
CA ARG A 89 10.03 11.58 16.88
C ARG A 89 8.85 10.83 17.51
N ARG A 90 8.28 9.85 16.81
CA ARG A 90 7.60 8.72 17.43
C ARG A 90 8.62 7.58 17.59
N ALA A 91 8.51 6.85 18.70
CA ALA A 91 9.19 5.56 18.79
C ALA A 91 8.71 4.74 17.58
N ALA A 92 9.64 4.36 16.71
CA ALA A 92 9.29 3.56 15.54
C ALA A 92 8.98 2.14 16.02
N ASP A 93 7.86 1.57 15.52
CA ASP A 93 7.61 0.15 15.68
C ASP A 93 8.79 -0.65 15.10
N PRO A 94 9.10 -1.84 15.63
CA PRO A 94 10.12 -2.69 15.02
C PRO A 94 9.74 -3.07 13.59
N PRO A 95 10.68 -3.53 12.76
CA PRO A 95 10.35 -4.12 11.47
C PRO A 95 9.26 -5.17 11.63
N HIS A 96 8.33 -5.25 10.68
CA HIS A 96 7.22 -6.19 10.73
C HIS A 96 6.91 -6.76 9.34
N VAL A 97 6.59 -8.05 9.28
CA VAL A 97 6.15 -8.73 8.04
C VAL A 97 4.76 -9.32 8.29
N ALA A 98 3.85 -9.10 7.37
CA ALA A 98 2.48 -9.62 7.41
C ALA A 98 2.13 -10.33 6.09
N GLU A 99 1.38 -11.41 6.19
CA GLU A 99 0.86 -12.16 5.05
C GLU A 99 -0.63 -11.86 4.86
N LEU A 100 -1.05 -11.55 3.64
CA LEU A 100 -2.46 -11.18 3.35
C LEU A 100 -3.44 -12.29 3.76
N ARG A 101 -3.05 -13.55 3.59
CA ARG A 101 -3.88 -14.71 3.94
C ARG A 101 -4.20 -14.81 5.44
N ASP A 102 -3.32 -14.25 6.29
CA ASP A 102 -3.45 -14.29 7.75
C ASP A 102 -4.22 -13.07 8.29
N CYS A 103 -4.56 -12.13 7.41
CA CYS A 103 -5.30 -10.93 7.77
C CYS A 103 -6.82 -11.18 7.73
N GLU A 104 -7.53 -10.65 8.71
CA GLU A 104 -9.00 -10.71 8.75
C GLU A 104 -9.62 -9.97 7.57
N VAL A 105 -10.73 -10.53 7.05
CA VAL A 105 -11.55 -9.86 6.03
C VAL A 105 -12.52 -8.92 6.71
N GLU A 106 -12.32 -7.64 6.48
CA GLU A 106 -13.23 -6.58 6.93
C GLU A 106 -14.13 -6.11 5.78
N ARG A 107 -15.26 -5.46 6.11
CA ARG A 107 -16.24 -4.99 5.12
C ARG A 107 -16.64 -3.54 5.36
N THR A 108 -16.88 -2.84 4.24
CA THR A 108 -17.54 -1.52 4.26
C THR A 108 -18.51 -1.43 3.08
N GLY A 109 -19.82 -1.51 3.37
CA GLY A 109 -20.84 -1.73 2.36
C GLY A 109 -20.65 -3.10 1.68
N ASP A 110 -20.58 -3.11 0.37
CA ASP A 110 -20.37 -4.29 -0.48
C ASP A 110 -18.88 -4.62 -0.71
N ARG A 111 -17.96 -3.74 -0.32
CA ARG A 111 -16.52 -3.90 -0.50
C ARG A 111 -15.91 -4.70 0.65
N ARG A 112 -14.87 -5.48 0.33
CA ARG A 112 -14.04 -6.21 1.30
C ARG A 112 -12.65 -5.60 1.31
N PHE A 113 -11.99 -5.68 2.44
CA PHE A 113 -10.58 -5.32 2.56
C PHE A 113 -9.89 -6.12 3.65
N ARG A 114 -8.56 -6.19 3.56
CA ARG A 114 -7.69 -6.76 4.58
C ARG A 114 -6.58 -5.77 4.86
N VAL A 115 -6.40 -5.42 6.12
CA VAL A 115 -5.29 -4.56 6.56
C VAL A 115 -4.09 -5.43 6.86
N LEU A 116 -3.01 -5.26 6.07
CA LEU A 116 -1.74 -5.94 6.29
C LEU A 116 -0.96 -5.28 7.43
N LEU A 117 -0.79 -3.97 7.34
CA LEU A 117 0.00 -3.17 8.26
C LEU A 117 -0.81 -1.93 8.63
N GLY A 118 -0.74 -1.51 9.87
CA GLY A 118 -1.47 -0.34 10.34
C GLY A 118 -1.34 -0.15 11.84
N PRO A 119 -2.02 0.86 12.41
CA PRO A 119 -2.07 1.06 13.85
C PRO A 119 -2.53 -0.21 14.58
N GLY A 120 -1.72 -0.65 15.56
CA GLY A 120 -1.91 -1.93 16.27
C GLY A 120 -1.59 -3.19 15.44
N ARG A 121 -1.05 -3.03 14.22
CA ARG A 121 -0.66 -4.11 13.30
C ARG A 121 0.74 -3.89 12.73
N GLY A 122 1.69 -3.53 13.58
CA GLY A 122 3.12 -3.40 13.26
C GLY A 122 3.54 -2.14 12.51
N CYS A 123 2.64 -1.16 12.27
CA CYS A 123 2.99 0.13 11.71
C CYS A 123 2.02 1.22 12.18
N GLU A 124 2.43 2.04 13.14
CA GLU A 124 1.61 3.16 13.64
C GLU A 124 1.59 4.38 12.68
N ALA A 125 2.58 4.48 11.77
CA ALA A 125 2.75 5.65 10.92
C ALA A 125 1.78 5.66 9.72
N ALA A 126 1.41 4.48 9.19
CA ALA A 126 0.61 4.38 7.98
C ALA A 126 -0.26 3.12 8.02
N THR A 127 -1.22 3.02 7.09
CA THR A 127 -2.02 1.80 6.89
C THR A 127 -1.83 1.28 5.48
N GLN A 128 -1.45 0.00 5.36
CA GLN A 128 -1.39 -0.71 4.09
C GLN A 128 -2.49 -1.77 4.06
N PHE A 129 -3.29 -1.79 3.01
CA PHE A 129 -4.41 -2.72 2.88
C PHE A 129 -4.61 -3.16 1.43
N VAL A 130 -5.24 -4.32 1.26
CA VAL A 130 -5.76 -4.78 -0.03
C VAL A 130 -7.27 -4.69 0.01
N GLY A 131 -7.85 -3.96 -0.96
CA GLY A 131 -9.29 -3.79 -1.14
C GLY A 131 -9.80 -4.57 -2.34
N GLU A 132 -10.97 -5.17 -2.21
CA GLU A 132 -11.70 -5.91 -3.23
C GLU A 132 -13.04 -5.21 -3.46
N ILE A 133 -13.23 -4.67 -4.68
CA ILE A 133 -14.38 -3.86 -5.08
C ILE A 133 -15.19 -4.66 -6.10
N PRO A 134 -16.43 -5.08 -5.77
CA PRO A 134 -17.30 -5.78 -6.71
C PRO A 134 -17.70 -4.88 -7.88
N PRO A 135 -18.25 -5.43 -8.99
CA PRO A 135 -18.78 -4.63 -10.08
C PRO A 135 -19.76 -3.56 -9.62
N GLY A 136 -19.57 -2.34 -10.12
CA GLY A 136 -20.37 -1.19 -9.75
C GLY A 136 -19.56 0.00 -9.27
N ARG A 137 -20.25 1.10 -8.98
CA ARG A 137 -19.66 2.37 -8.56
C ARG A 137 -19.75 2.54 -7.05
N ALA A 138 -18.61 2.72 -6.39
CA ALA A 138 -18.57 3.06 -4.98
C ALA A 138 -19.15 4.47 -4.72
N PRO A 139 -19.73 4.73 -3.54
CA PRO A 139 -20.12 6.09 -3.15
C PRO A 139 -18.91 7.04 -3.16
N GLU A 140 -19.14 8.26 -3.64
CA GLU A 140 -18.12 9.32 -3.56
C GLU A 140 -17.83 9.67 -2.11
N HIS A 141 -16.55 9.83 -1.80
CA HIS A 141 -16.05 10.15 -0.47
C HIS A 141 -14.71 10.89 -0.55
N SER A 142 -14.21 11.33 0.59
CA SER A 142 -12.87 11.89 0.76
C SER A 142 -12.30 11.45 2.10
N HIS A 143 -10.99 11.57 2.25
CA HIS A 143 -10.27 11.26 3.48
C HIS A 143 -9.57 12.50 4.02
N ALA A 144 -9.20 12.49 5.32
CA ALA A 144 -8.40 13.54 5.95
C ALA A 144 -6.88 13.27 5.84
N TYR A 145 -6.48 12.23 5.10
CA TYR A 145 -5.11 11.75 4.91
C TYR A 145 -4.83 11.53 3.42
N ASP A 146 -3.55 11.40 3.07
CA ASP A 146 -3.14 10.95 1.74
C ASP A 146 -3.49 9.49 1.52
N GLU A 147 -4.00 9.17 0.34
CA GLU A 147 -4.17 7.79 -0.11
C GLU A 147 -3.38 7.55 -1.40
N LEU A 148 -2.53 6.52 -1.39
CA LEU A 148 -1.88 6.00 -2.58
C LEU A 148 -2.56 4.69 -2.97
N VAL A 149 -3.07 4.62 -4.22
CA VAL A 149 -3.69 3.41 -4.76
C VAL A 149 -2.82 2.82 -5.86
N LEU A 150 -2.66 1.51 -5.85
CA LEU A 150 -2.14 0.71 -6.97
C LEU A 150 -3.18 -0.34 -7.34
N VAL A 151 -3.56 -0.41 -8.60
CA VAL A 151 -4.44 -1.46 -9.10
C VAL A 151 -3.64 -2.75 -9.29
N LEU A 152 -4.02 -3.81 -8.56
CA LEU A 152 -3.38 -5.12 -8.64
C LEU A 152 -4.04 -6.01 -9.70
N ALA A 153 -5.38 -5.97 -9.80
CA ALA A 153 -6.15 -6.76 -10.76
C ALA A 153 -7.49 -6.08 -11.09
N GLY A 154 -8.12 -6.53 -12.19
CA GLY A 154 -9.40 -5.98 -12.62
C GLY A 154 -9.26 -4.72 -13.48
N ARG A 155 -10.40 -4.08 -13.78
CA ARG A 155 -10.46 -2.83 -14.55
C ARG A 155 -11.61 -1.96 -14.08
N GLY A 156 -11.48 -0.65 -14.25
CA GLY A 156 -12.49 0.27 -13.78
C GLY A 156 -12.25 1.70 -14.20
N VAL A 157 -12.88 2.62 -13.49
CA VAL A 157 -12.69 4.06 -13.63
C VAL A 157 -12.52 4.67 -12.24
N ALA A 158 -11.53 5.54 -12.08
CA ALA A 158 -11.43 6.42 -10.94
C ALA A 158 -12.06 7.77 -11.27
N HIS A 159 -13.08 8.15 -10.51
CA HIS A 159 -13.70 9.48 -10.55
C HIS A 159 -13.01 10.34 -9.49
N VAL A 160 -12.21 11.31 -9.90
CA VAL A 160 -11.33 12.07 -8.99
C VAL A 160 -11.43 13.56 -9.32
N GLY A 161 -11.97 14.35 -8.41
CA GLY A 161 -12.07 15.80 -8.55
C GLY A 161 -12.79 16.23 -9.84
N GLY A 162 -13.83 15.50 -10.25
CA GLY A 162 -14.60 15.76 -11.46
C GLY A 162 -13.96 15.25 -12.75
N CYS A 163 -12.86 14.49 -12.68
CA CYS A 163 -12.20 13.88 -13.84
C CYS A 163 -12.25 12.35 -13.76
N ASP A 164 -12.50 11.72 -14.91
CA ASP A 164 -12.50 10.26 -15.04
C ASP A 164 -11.15 9.76 -15.53
N ARG A 165 -10.64 8.71 -14.89
CA ARG A 165 -9.36 8.08 -15.24
C ARG A 165 -9.55 6.56 -15.36
N PRO A 166 -9.24 5.93 -16.49
CA PRO A 166 -9.35 4.48 -16.63
C PRO A 166 -8.34 3.78 -15.70
N LEU A 167 -8.80 2.65 -15.15
CA LEU A 167 -8.01 1.79 -14.25
C LEU A 167 -7.77 0.44 -14.88
N ALA A 168 -6.52 0.00 -14.83
CA ALA A 168 -6.05 -1.33 -15.21
C ALA A 168 -4.91 -1.75 -14.26
N PRO A 169 -4.50 -3.01 -14.23
CA PRO A 169 -3.36 -3.46 -13.44
C PRO A 169 -2.12 -2.57 -13.67
N GLY A 170 -1.49 -2.11 -12.59
CA GLY A 170 -0.38 -1.16 -12.61
C GLY A 170 -0.79 0.32 -12.61
N SER A 171 -2.08 0.67 -12.78
CA SER A 171 -2.56 2.05 -12.59
C SER A 171 -2.31 2.54 -11.18
N ARG A 172 -1.85 3.79 -11.06
CA ARG A 172 -1.49 4.43 -9.79
C ARG A 172 -2.25 5.73 -9.62
N LEU A 173 -2.79 5.94 -8.41
CA LEU A 173 -3.43 7.19 -8.03
C LEU A 173 -2.78 7.73 -6.77
N HIS A 174 -2.73 9.04 -6.67
CA HIS A 174 -2.54 9.77 -5.43
C HIS A 174 -3.80 10.60 -5.18
N LEU A 175 -4.39 10.41 -4.03
CA LEU A 175 -5.62 11.04 -3.56
C LEU A 175 -5.28 11.85 -2.31
N PRO A 176 -4.98 13.15 -2.45
CA PRO A 176 -4.62 14.00 -1.33
C PRO A 176 -5.81 14.25 -0.40
N PRO A 177 -5.55 14.70 0.85
CA PRO A 177 -6.59 14.99 1.82
C PRO A 177 -7.70 15.88 1.26
N GLY A 178 -8.96 15.51 1.53
CA GLY A 178 -10.15 16.27 1.14
C GLY A 178 -10.54 16.18 -0.32
N LEU A 179 -9.77 15.50 -1.19
CA LEU A 179 -10.12 15.34 -2.60
C LEU A 179 -11.29 14.36 -2.76
N PRO A 180 -12.48 14.79 -3.27
CA PRO A 180 -13.58 13.88 -3.55
C PRO A 180 -13.22 12.87 -4.62
N HIS A 181 -13.48 11.60 -4.34
CA HIS A 181 -13.19 10.50 -5.26
C HIS A 181 -14.08 9.29 -5.04
N CYS A 182 -14.18 8.46 -6.05
CA CYS A 182 -14.66 7.09 -5.93
C CYS A 182 -14.03 6.20 -7.03
N LEU A 183 -14.01 4.91 -6.76
CA LEU A 183 -13.62 3.90 -7.74
C LEU A 183 -14.86 3.18 -8.24
N GLU A 184 -14.94 2.99 -9.54
CA GLU A 184 -15.98 2.20 -10.22
C GLU A 184 -15.30 0.97 -10.83
N ASN A 185 -15.78 -0.20 -10.48
CA ASN A 185 -15.39 -1.44 -11.14
C ASN A 185 -16.30 -1.67 -12.35
N THR A 186 -15.73 -1.59 -13.55
CA THR A 186 -16.44 -1.81 -14.82
C THR A 186 -16.16 -3.21 -15.41
N GLY A 187 -15.41 -4.03 -14.70
CA GLY A 187 -15.12 -5.41 -15.07
C GLY A 187 -16.18 -6.39 -14.56
N PRO A 188 -16.13 -7.67 -15.02
CA PRO A 188 -17.04 -8.72 -14.56
C PRO A 188 -16.61 -9.35 -13.22
N GLY A 189 -15.36 -9.22 -12.81
CA GLY A 189 -14.79 -9.71 -11.55
C GLY A 189 -14.42 -8.57 -10.62
N GLU A 190 -13.74 -8.87 -9.52
CA GLU A 190 -13.30 -7.87 -8.56
C GLU A 190 -12.25 -6.91 -9.15
N LEU A 191 -12.35 -5.63 -8.81
CA LEU A 191 -11.26 -4.68 -8.94
C LEU A 191 -10.46 -4.73 -7.64
N VAL A 192 -9.22 -5.21 -7.72
CA VAL A 192 -8.35 -5.39 -6.55
C VAL A 192 -7.33 -4.27 -6.49
N VAL A 193 -7.26 -3.59 -5.35
CA VAL A 193 -6.37 -2.45 -5.15
C VAL A 193 -5.51 -2.62 -3.90
N LEU A 194 -4.25 -2.20 -3.98
CA LEU A 194 -3.39 -1.96 -2.84
C LEU A 194 -3.51 -0.48 -2.47
N GLY A 195 -3.98 -0.21 -1.25
CA GLY A 195 -4.07 1.13 -0.69
C GLY A 195 -3.02 1.36 0.39
N VAL A 196 -2.48 2.59 0.44
CA VAL A 196 -1.65 3.07 1.54
C VAL A 196 -2.19 4.41 2.01
N PHE A 197 -2.56 4.52 3.29
CA PHE A 197 -2.95 5.76 3.95
C PHE A 197 -1.80 6.32 4.77
N HIS A 198 -1.58 7.62 4.66
CA HIS A 198 -0.63 8.35 5.50
C HIS A 198 -1.19 9.72 5.93
N PRO A 199 -1.23 10.02 7.24
CA PRO A 199 -0.99 9.09 8.36
C PRO A 199 -1.98 7.92 8.38
N GLY A 200 -1.71 6.94 9.26
CA GLY A 200 -2.51 5.73 9.39
C GLY A 200 -3.99 6.00 9.69
N GLY A 201 -4.87 5.23 9.06
CA GLY A 201 -6.32 5.34 9.17
C GLY A 201 -7.02 4.02 8.87
N SER A 202 -8.35 4.00 8.94
CA SER A 202 -9.14 2.80 8.61
C SER A 202 -9.78 2.92 7.24
N PRO A 203 -9.70 1.89 6.36
CA PRO A 203 -10.43 1.86 5.10
C PRO A 203 -11.96 1.91 5.26
N ALA A 204 -12.48 1.60 6.46
CA ALA A 204 -13.89 1.73 6.80
C ALA A 204 -14.26 3.15 7.25
N ALA A 205 -13.30 4.00 7.61
CA ALA A 205 -13.57 5.35 8.09
C ALA A 205 -14.08 6.24 6.93
N LYS A 206 -15.22 6.87 7.15
CA LYS A 206 -15.74 7.92 6.25
C LYS A 206 -15.40 9.27 6.88
N ALA A 207 -14.92 10.21 6.08
CA ALA A 207 -14.83 11.58 6.54
C ALA A 207 -16.23 12.07 6.96
N PRO A 208 -16.36 12.83 8.06
CA PRO A 208 -17.64 13.42 8.43
C PRO A 208 -18.14 14.28 7.28
N ARG A 209 -19.40 14.11 6.89
CA ARG A 209 -20.07 15.01 5.93
C ARG A 209 -20.10 16.40 6.56
N ARG A 210 -19.49 17.38 5.89
CA ARG A 210 -19.66 18.79 6.24
C ARG A 210 -21.01 19.28 5.77
#